data_cb89f6263116c69dcfde17eea60b7e4d
#
_entry.id   cb89f6263116c69dcfde17eea60b7e4d
#
_cell.length_a   1.000
_cell.length_b   1.000
_cell.length_c   1.000
_cell.angle_alpha   90.00
_cell.angle_beta   90.00
_cell.angle_gamma   90.00
#
_symmetry.space_group_name_H-M   'P 1'
#
loop_
_entity.id
_entity.type
_entity.pdbx_description
1 polymer ?
#
loop_
_entity_poly.entity_id
_entity_poly.type
_entity_poly.pdbx_seq_one_letter_code
_entity_poly.pdbx_strand_id
1 'polypeptide(L)'
;DWKAVEAEYETRAANAQLALADIKENNAATEKINTSKIKYEEFRNNMVTILAPPAPSPKQQLRNALFGEGKIGEDMSFAWVNAKNIHSVYQQFVHTVEKNKDSYSREDWDEIKLMYEALDSRKNTVEKEGLTGEDNRKIAGLKLKFAPMYTLNRMGAKSEETAAAKK
;
A
#
# COMPACT_ATOMS: atom_id res chain seq x y z
N ASP A 1 -5.47 25.61 -4.44
CA ASP A 1 -4.29 24.74 -4.40
C ASP A 1 -3.54 24.98 -3.09
N TRP A 2 -3.48 23.94 -2.24
CA TRP A 2 -2.86 24.03 -0.91
C TRP A 2 -1.38 24.45 -0.96
N LYS A 3 -0.63 23.95 -1.92
CA LYS A 3 0.79 24.31 -2.10
C LYS A 3 0.99 25.81 -2.36
N ALA A 4 0.05 26.43 -3.08
CA ALA A 4 0.12 27.87 -3.31
C ALA A 4 -0.12 28.65 -2.01
N VAL A 5 -1.02 28.19 -1.15
CA VAL A 5 -1.31 28.80 0.16
C VAL A 5 -0.09 28.67 1.09
N GLU A 6 0.56 27.52 1.12
CA GLU A 6 1.81 27.32 1.90
C GLU A 6 2.93 28.26 1.44
N ALA A 7 3.18 28.34 0.14
CA ALA A 7 4.24 29.20 -0.41
C ALA A 7 3.97 30.70 -0.14
N GLU A 8 2.72 31.14 -0.25
CA GLU A 8 2.33 32.52 0.07
C GLU A 8 2.51 32.83 1.55
N TYR A 9 2.13 31.91 2.44
CA TYR A 9 2.31 32.07 3.87
C TYR A 9 3.79 32.16 4.25
N GLU A 10 4.64 31.27 3.74
CA GLU A 10 6.07 31.28 4.02
C GLU A 10 6.73 32.60 3.60
N THR A 11 6.35 33.09 2.42
CA THR A 11 6.82 34.40 1.90
C THR A 11 6.41 35.54 2.83
N ARG A 12 5.14 35.58 3.25
CA ARG A 12 4.63 36.62 4.17
C ARG A 12 5.25 36.53 5.55
N ALA A 13 5.46 35.33 6.08
CA ALA A 13 6.09 35.10 7.37
C ALA A 13 7.56 35.53 7.38
N ALA A 14 8.32 35.28 6.32
CA ALA A 14 9.69 35.74 6.16
C ALA A 14 9.77 37.26 6.09
N ASN A 15 8.92 37.91 5.32
CA ASN A 15 8.85 39.38 5.22
C ASN A 15 8.48 40.02 6.55
N ALA A 16 7.56 39.44 7.30
CA ALA A 16 7.20 39.92 8.64
C ALA A 16 8.36 39.82 9.64
N GLN A 17 9.16 38.75 9.57
CA GLN A 17 10.37 38.60 10.42
C GLN A 17 11.46 39.61 10.07
N LEU A 18 11.68 39.89 8.78
CA LEU A 18 12.62 40.94 8.35
C LEU A 18 12.17 42.32 8.83
N ALA A 19 10.89 42.65 8.72
CA ALA A 19 10.34 43.91 9.20
C ALA A 19 10.46 44.06 10.75
N LEU A 20 10.37 42.96 11.51
CA LEU A 20 10.57 42.97 12.96
C LEU A 20 12.02 43.26 13.35
N ALA A 21 12.99 42.82 12.56
CA ALA A 21 14.41 43.06 12.85
C ALA A 21 14.78 44.56 12.85
N ASP A 22 14.04 45.37 12.11
CA ASP A 22 14.23 46.83 12.01
C ASP A 22 13.52 47.62 13.12
N ILE A 23 12.61 46.98 13.88
CA ILE A 23 11.82 47.65 14.93
C ILE A 23 12.42 47.30 16.29
N LYS A 24 13.13 48.27 16.85
CA LYS A 24 13.61 48.21 18.26
C LYS A 24 12.42 48.27 19.22
N GLU A 25 12.21 47.19 19.99
CA GLU A 25 11.19 47.05 21.04
C GLU A 25 9.73 47.11 20.58
N ASN A 26 9.22 46.01 19.99
CA ASN A 26 7.78 45.85 19.86
C ASN A 26 7.32 44.43 20.25
N ASN A 27 7.24 44.17 21.56
CA ASN A 27 6.78 42.90 22.12
C ASN A 27 5.39 42.53 21.60
N ALA A 28 4.47 43.51 21.40
CA ALA A 28 3.13 43.26 20.94
C ALA A 28 3.06 42.77 19.47
N ALA A 29 3.96 43.27 18.60
CA ALA A 29 4.05 42.82 17.20
C ALA A 29 4.65 41.41 17.15
N THR A 30 5.66 41.12 17.94
CA THR A 30 6.27 39.79 18.06
C THR A 30 5.27 38.75 18.54
N GLU A 31 4.46 39.06 19.57
CA GLU A 31 3.41 38.18 20.08
C GLU A 31 2.33 37.90 19.01
N LYS A 32 1.90 38.91 18.27
CA LYS A 32 0.92 38.71 17.17
C LYS A 32 1.46 37.81 16.07
N ILE A 33 2.71 37.95 15.68
CA ILE A 33 3.37 37.12 14.68
C ILE A 33 3.51 35.68 15.19
N ASN A 34 3.94 35.47 16.41
CA ASN A 34 4.05 34.13 16.99
C ASN A 34 2.70 33.48 17.14
N THR A 35 1.66 34.18 17.57
CA THR A 35 0.29 33.66 17.62
C THR A 35 -0.23 33.28 16.24
N SER A 36 0.07 34.09 15.23
CA SER A 36 -0.31 33.78 13.85
C SER A 36 0.40 32.53 13.32
N LYS A 37 1.69 32.36 13.63
CA LYS A 37 2.45 31.14 13.27
C LYS A 37 1.87 29.90 13.91
N ILE A 38 1.58 29.93 15.20
CA ILE A 38 0.97 28.80 15.92
C ILE A 38 -0.37 28.40 15.27
N LYS A 39 -1.24 29.38 15.04
CA LYS A 39 -2.53 29.12 14.39
C LYS A 39 -2.40 28.54 12.97
N TYR A 40 -1.41 29.00 12.22
CA TYR A 40 -1.15 28.44 10.90
C TYR A 40 -0.62 27.00 10.96
N GLU A 41 0.30 26.71 11.89
CA GLU A 41 0.82 25.35 12.07
C GLU A 41 -0.28 24.37 12.51
N GLU A 42 -1.16 24.78 13.40
CA GLU A 42 -2.35 23.98 13.78
C GLU A 42 -3.26 23.73 12.57
N PHE A 43 -3.56 24.76 11.81
CA PHE A 43 -4.37 24.63 10.59
C PHE A 43 -3.67 23.76 9.54
N ARG A 44 -2.38 23.94 9.31
CA ARG A 44 -1.57 23.13 8.40
C ARG A 44 -1.61 21.65 8.78
N ASN A 45 -1.41 21.32 10.05
CA ASN A 45 -1.44 19.95 10.55
C ASN A 45 -2.81 19.31 10.34
N ASN A 46 -3.88 20.05 10.59
CA ASN A 46 -5.25 19.60 10.31
C ASN A 46 -5.47 19.36 8.81
N MET A 47 -4.99 20.26 7.94
CA MET A 47 -5.13 20.11 6.49
C MET A 47 -4.31 18.94 5.94
N VAL A 48 -3.09 18.71 6.44
CA VAL A 48 -2.29 17.53 6.09
C VAL A 48 -3.04 16.24 6.45
N THR A 49 -3.69 16.20 7.60
CA THR A 49 -4.49 15.05 8.03
C THR A 49 -5.73 14.83 7.15
N ILE A 50 -6.43 15.92 6.81
CA ILE A 50 -7.65 15.87 5.97
C ILE A 50 -7.31 15.49 4.52
N LEU A 51 -6.19 15.97 4.00
CA LEU A 51 -5.73 15.73 2.61
C LEU A 51 -4.93 14.43 2.47
N ALA A 52 -4.55 13.78 3.57
CA ALA A 52 -3.89 12.50 3.52
C ALA A 52 -4.82 11.47 2.86
N PRO A 53 -4.33 10.68 1.90
CA PRO A 53 -5.13 9.59 1.37
C PRO A 53 -5.53 8.64 2.52
N PRO A 54 -6.75 8.11 2.49
CA PRO A 54 -7.19 7.17 3.53
C PRO A 54 -6.22 5.99 3.60
N ALA A 55 -5.97 5.51 4.80
CA ALA A 55 -5.14 4.33 4.99
C ALA A 55 -5.67 3.17 4.15
N PRO A 56 -4.81 2.40 3.49
CA PRO A 56 -5.25 1.29 2.66
C PRO A 56 -6.03 0.27 3.49
N SER A 57 -7.12 -0.24 2.94
CA SER A 57 -7.93 -1.28 3.57
C SER A 57 -7.08 -2.53 3.88
N PRO A 58 -7.49 -3.42 4.83
CA PRO A 58 -6.76 -4.65 5.10
C PRO A 58 -6.49 -5.49 3.84
N LYS A 59 -7.47 -5.59 2.94
CA LYS A 59 -7.28 -6.25 1.64
C LYS A 59 -6.23 -5.56 0.77
N GLN A 60 -6.23 -4.24 0.72
CA GLN A 60 -5.23 -3.49 -0.04
C GLN A 60 -3.83 -3.63 0.58
N GLN A 61 -3.73 -3.68 1.90
CA GLN A 61 -2.46 -3.96 2.58
C GLN A 61 -1.93 -5.35 2.22
N LEU A 62 -2.80 -6.37 2.21
CA LEU A 62 -2.43 -7.72 1.78
C LEU A 62 -1.96 -7.74 0.31
N ARG A 63 -2.68 -7.09 -0.61
CA ARG A 63 -2.28 -6.97 -2.01
C ARG A 63 -0.93 -6.29 -2.17
N ASN A 64 -0.70 -5.20 -1.43
CA ASN A 64 0.57 -4.48 -1.43
C ASN A 64 1.72 -5.35 -0.90
N ALA A 65 1.48 -6.14 0.16
CA ALA A 65 2.48 -7.07 0.70
C ALA A 65 2.87 -8.17 -0.29
N LEU A 66 1.91 -8.68 -1.08
CA LEU A 66 2.13 -9.77 -2.02
C LEU A 66 2.77 -9.33 -3.35
N PHE A 67 2.40 -8.15 -3.86
CA PHE A 67 2.79 -7.71 -5.21
C PHE A 67 3.55 -6.40 -5.26
N GLY A 68 3.64 -5.67 -4.15
CA GLY A 68 4.19 -4.33 -4.07
C GLY A 68 3.13 -3.25 -4.07
N GLU A 69 3.46 -2.11 -3.49
CA GLU A 69 2.56 -0.98 -3.31
C GLU A 69 2.01 -0.47 -4.66
N GLY A 70 0.70 -0.28 -4.71
CA GLY A 70 -0.01 0.27 -5.87
C GLY A 70 -0.02 -0.62 -7.13
N LYS A 71 0.47 -1.86 -7.07
CA LYS A 71 0.51 -2.77 -8.23
C LYS A 71 -0.84 -3.41 -8.52
N ILE A 72 -1.63 -3.69 -7.51
CA ILE A 72 -2.95 -4.33 -7.63
C ILE A 72 -3.99 -3.45 -6.95
N GLY A 73 -4.94 -2.97 -7.72
CA GLY A 73 -6.10 -2.23 -7.25
C GLY A 73 -7.32 -3.14 -6.97
N GLU A 74 -8.48 -2.51 -6.82
CA GLU A 74 -9.74 -3.23 -6.61
C GLU A 74 -10.18 -4.05 -7.83
N ASP A 75 -9.76 -3.63 -9.02
CA ASP A 75 -10.00 -4.34 -10.28
C ASP A 75 -9.16 -5.61 -10.44
N MET A 76 -8.24 -5.87 -9.51
CA MET A 76 -7.29 -7.00 -9.55
C MET A 76 -6.54 -7.12 -10.88
N SER A 77 -6.25 -6.00 -11.53
CA SER A 77 -5.60 -5.96 -12.83
C SER A 77 -4.12 -6.32 -12.74
N PHE A 78 -3.71 -7.33 -13.50
CA PHE A 78 -2.31 -7.72 -13.71
C PHE A 78 -1.80 -7.27 -15.08
N ALA A 79 -2.32 -6.17 -15.65
CA ALA A 79 -1.92 -5.68 -16.98
C ALA A 79 -0.42 -5.36 -17.10
N TRP A 80 0.23 -5.00 -15.99
CA TRP A 80 1.66 -4.74 -15.91
C TRP A 80 2.54 -6.01 -15.97
N VAL A 81 1.94 -7.19 -15.79
CA VAL A 81 2.63 -8.49 -15.87
C VAL A 81 2.76 -8.90 -17.33
N ASN A 82 3.96 -9.29 -17.73
CA ASN A 82 4.33 -9.69 -19.10
C ASN A 82 5.31 -10.86 -19.08
N ALA A 83 5.71 -11.36 -20.27
CA ALA A 83 6.59 -12.52 -20.41
C ALA A 83 7.96 -12.35 -19.70
N LYS A 84 8.45 -11.11 -19.52
CA LYS A 84 9.75 -10.85 -18.88
C LYS A 84 9.70 -10.88 -17.35
N ASN A 85 8.54 -10.60 -16.75
CA ASN A 85 8.45 -10.47 -15.30
C ASN A 85 7.52 -11.49 -14.61
N ILE A 86 6.70 -12.22 -15.35
CA ILE A 86 5.69 -13.11 -14.76
C ILE A 86 6.28 -14.18 -13.84
N HIS A 87 7.43 -14.77 -14.20
CA HIS A 87 8.08 -15.76 -13.35
C HIS A 87 8.47 -15.16 -11.99
N SER A 88 9.10 -13.99 -11.98
CA SER A 88 9.48 -13.32 -10.74
C SER A 88 8.25 -12.88 -9.91
N VAL A 89 7.17 -12.50 -10.56
CA VAL A 89 5.89 -12.18 -9.89
C VAL A 89 5.33 -13.41 -9.18
N TYR A 90 5.27 -14.56 -9.82
CA TYR A 90 4.86 -15.81 -9.17
C TYR A 90 5.80 -16.21 -8.04
N GLN A 91 7.11 -16.05 -8.23
CA GLN A 91 8.10 -16.38 -7.21
C GLN A 91 7.92 -15.51 -5.97
N GLN A 92 7.78 -14.20 -6.13
CA GLN A 92 7.52 -13.26 -5.04
C GLN A 92 6.21 -13.61 -4.33
N PHE A 93 5.13 -13.81 -5.07
CA PHE A 93 3.82 -14.17 -4.54
C PHE A 93 3.89 -15.44 -3.68
N VAL A 94 4.35 -16.55 -4.24
CA VAL A 94 4.40 -17.84 -3.52
C VAL A 94 5.33 -17.77 -2.31
N HIS A 95 6.48 -17.11 -2.43
CA HIS A 95 7.42 -16.95 -1.31
C HIS A 95 6.83 -16.10 -0.19
N THR A 96 6.17 -14.99 -0.52
CA THR A 96 5.54 -14.11 0.49
C THR A 96 4.39 -14.83 1.21
N VAL A 97 3.56 -15.57 0.46
CA VAL A 97 2.49 -16.39 1.06
C VAL A 97 3.08 -17.45 1.98
N GLU A 98 4.09 -18.19 1.55
CA GLU A 98 4.76 -19.23 2.35
C GLU A 98 5.33 -18.66 3.66
N LYS A 99 6.00 -17.52 3.58
CA LYS A 99 6.64 -16.87 4.74
C LYS A 99 5.62 -16.44 5.80
N ASN A 100 4.43 -16.03 5.38
CA ASN A 100 3.42 -15.46 6.27
C ASN A 100 2.19 -16.38 6.46
N LYS A 101 2.23 -17.60 5.97
CA LYS A 101 1.09 -18.54 5.90
C LYS A 101 0.35 -18.74 7.22
N ASP A 102 1.10 -18.71 8.34
CA ASP A 102 0.57 -18.98 9.69
C ASP A 102 -0.11 -17.75 10.31
N SER A 103 0.00 -16.57 9.67
CA SER A 103 -0.60 -15.30 10.12
C SER A 103 -1.87 -14.92 9.37
N TYR A 104 -2.19 -15.61 8.29
CA TYR A 104 -3.35 -15.28 7.46
C TYR A 104 -4.64 -15.84 8.02
N SER A 105 -5.66 -14.99 8.14
CA SER A 105 -7.04 -15.37 8.41
C SER A 105 -7.65 -16.15 7.24
N ARG A 106 -8.80 -16.74 7.46
CA ARG A 106 -9.56 -17.38 6.37
C ARG A 106 -9.91 -16.40 5.24
N GLU A 107 -10.26 -15.16 5.60
CA GLU A 107 -10.60 -14.10 4.65
C GLU A 107 -9.37 -13.68 3.84
N ASP A 108 -8.19 -13.63 4.48
CA ASP A 108 -6.92 -13.38 3.77
C ASP A 108 -6.64 -14.50 2.77
N TRP A 109 -6.85 -15.75 3.15
CA TRP A 109 -6.67 -16.88 2.25
C TRP A 109 -7.65 -16.85 1.07
N ASP A 110 -8.89 -16.39 1.28
CA ASP A 110 -9.87 -16.21 0.19
C ASP A 110 -9.42 -15.08 -0.76
N GLU A 111 -8.90 -13.97 -0.25
CA GLU A 111 -8.32 -12.89 -1.05
C GLU A 111 -7.05 -13.34 -1.80
N ILE A 112 -6.15 -14.09 -1.14
CA ILE A 112 -4.95 -14.69 -1.75
C ILE A 112 -5.34 -15.58 -2.94
N LYS A 113 -6.40 -16.37 -2.79
CA LYS A 113 -6.90 -17.21 -3.88
C LYS A 113 -7.40 -16.38 -5.06
N LEU A 114 -8.19 -15.34 -4.81
CA LEU A 114 -8.69 -14.45 -5.87
C LEU A 114 -7.54 -13.83 -6.66
N MET A 115 -6.51 -13.34 -5.97
CA MET A 115 -5.33 -12.77 -6.61
C MET A 115 -4.53 -13.82 -7.40
N TYR A 116 -4.43 -15.03 -6.87
CA TYR A 116 -3.79 -16.13 -7.60
C TYR A 116 -4.56 -16.47 -8.90
N GLU A 117 -5.89 -16.54 -8.85
CA GLU A 117 -6.71 -16.82 -10.02
C GLU A 117 -6.62 -15.70 -11.08
N ALA A 118 -6.58 -14.43 -10.65
CA ALA A 118 -6.38 -13.29 -11.54
C ALA A 118 -4.99 -13.30 -12.19
N LEU A 119 -3.94 -13.61 -11.41
CA LEU A 119 -2.58 -13.78 -11.93
C LEU A 119 -2.50 -14.95 -12.92
N ASP A 120 -3.19 -16.06 -12.64
CA ASP A 120 -3.23 -17.24 -13.50
C ASP A 120 -3.99 -16.96 -14.82
N SER A 121 -5.05 -16.19 -14.75
CA SER A 121 -5.74 -15.67 -15.94
C SER A 121 -4.80 -14.82 -16.81
N ARG A 122 -4.04 -13.90 -16.20
CA ARG A 122 -3.03 -13.11 -16.93
C ARG A 122 -1.94 -13.99 -17.52
N LYS A 123 -1.50 -15.03 -16.82
CA LYS A 123 -0.50 -16.00 -17.30
C LYS A 123 -0.94 -16.65 -18.61
N ASN A 124 -2.22 -17.01 -18.75
CA ASN A 124 -2.73 -17.60 -19.97
C ASN A 124 -2.64 -16.64 -21.18
N THR A 125 -2.74 -15.34 -20.96
CA THR A 125 -2.53 -14.31 -21.97
C THR A 125 -1.04 -14.18 -22.30
N VAL A 126 -0.19 -14.05 -21.27
CA VAL A 126 1.26 -13.90 -21.40
C VAL A 126 1.91 -15.10 -22.09
N GLU A 127 1.35 -16.30 -21.93
CA GLU A 127 1.79 -17.52 -22.60
C GLU A 127 1.73 -17.36 -24.13
N LYS A 128 0.68 -16.70 -24.64
CA LYS A 128 0.52 -16.37 -26.06
C LYS A 128 1.37 -15.18 -26.50
N GLU A 129 1.82 -14.36 -25.56
CA GLU A 129 2.67 -13.17 -25.78
C GLU A 129 4.19 -13.49 -25.78
N GLY A 130 4.58 -14.77 -25.73
CA GLY A 130 5.98 -15.19 -25.84
C GLY A 130 6.65 -15.59 -24.53
N LEU A 131 5.90 -16.13 -23.58
CA LEU A 131 6.45 -16.77 -22.38
C LEU A 131 7.35 -17.94 -22.78
N THR A 132 8.58 -17.99 -22.24
CA THR A 132 9.51 -19.09 -22.54
C THR A 132 9.04 -20.40 -21.94
N GLY A 133 9.36 -21.54 -22.59
CA GLY A 133 9.07 -22.86 -22.02
C GLY A 133 9.78 -23.13 -20.71
N GLU A 134 10.92 -22.48 -20.47
CA GLU A 134 11.66 -22.56 -19.21
C GLU A 134 10.89 -21.86 -18.09
N ASP A 135 10.47 -20.61 -18.30
CA ASP A 135 9.71 -19.85 -17.28
C ASP A 135 8.36 -20.50 -17.03
N ASN A 136 7.70 -21.03 -18.06
CA ASN A 136 6.45 -21.76 -17.91
C ASN A 136 6.61 -22.99 -16.99
N ARG A 137 7.72 -23.75 -17.12
CA ARG A 137 8.02 -24.87 -16.21
C ARG A 137 8.30 -24.41 -14.78
N LYS A 138 9.05 -23.32 -14.61
CA LYS A 138 9.32 -22.74 -13.28
C LYS A 138 8.02 -22.28 -12.59
N ILE A 139 7.15 -21.62 -13.34
CA ILE A 139 5.81 -21.22 -12.85
C ILE A 139 4.98 -22.44 -12.47
N ALA A 140 4.98 -23.50 -13.28
CA ALA A 140 4.28 -24.74 -12.95
C ALA A 140 4.76 -25.35 -11.61
N GLY A 141 6.06 -25.33 -11.34
CA GLY A 141 6.62 -25.75 -10.06
C GLY A 141 6.11 -24.89 -8.88
N LEU A 142 6.05 -23.56 -9.06
CA LEU A 142 5.52 -22.64 -8.04
C LEU A 142 4.02 -22.88 -7.78
N LYS A 143 3.23 -23.15 -8.83
CA LYS A 143 1.81 -23.51 -8.71
C LYS A 143 1.60 -24.80 -7.94
N LEU A 144 2.42 -25.82 -8.20
CA LEU A 144 2.40 -27.10 -7.46
C LEU A 144 2.74 -26.91 -5.98
N LYS A 145 3.60 -25.96 -5.64
CA LYS A 145 3.93 -25.61 -4.25
C LYS A 145 2.78 -24.85 -3.57
N PHE A 146 2.14 -23.93 -4.28
CA PHE A 146 1.06 -23.10 -3.75
C PHE A 146 -0.20 -23.88 -3.42
N ALA A 147 -0.64 -24.81 -4.29
CA ALA A 147 -1.92 -25.48 -4.16
C ALA A 147 -2.13 -26.24 -2.83
N PRO A 148 -1.22 -27.12 -2.37
CA PRO A 148 -1.36 -27.78 -1.07
C PRO A 148 -1.23 -26.81 0.09
N MET A 149 -0.34 -25.80 -0.01
CA MET A 149 -0.17 -24.78 1.01
C MET A 149 -1.47 -24.00 1.25
N TYR A 150 -2.12 -23.55 0.19
CA TYR A 150 -3.42 -22.88 0.26
C TYR A 150 -4.46 -23.75 0.95
N THR A 151 -4.61 -25.01 0.50
CA THR A 151 -5.65 -25.92 1.00
C THR A 151 -5.49 -26.18 2.49
N LEU A 152 -4.28 -26.54 2.92
CA LEU A 152 -3.99 -26.91 4.31
C LEU A 152 -4.14 -25.72 5.27
N ASN A 153 -3.56 -24.59 4.92
CA ASN A 153 -3.55 -23.43 5.82
C ASN A 153 -4.93 -22.74 5.90
N ARG A 154 -5.67 -22.65 4.78
CA ARG A 154 -7.04 -22.13 4.80
C ARG A 154 -7.98 -23.00 5.66
N MET A 155 -7.81 -24.32 5.64
CA MET A 155 -8.57 -25.23 6.52
C MET A 155 -8.19 -25.03 7.99
N GLY A 156 -6.92 -24.84 8.28
CA GLY A 156 -6.41 -24.55 9.63
C GLY A 156 -7.00 -23.24 10.17
N ALA A 157 -6.90 -22.15 9.44
CA ALA A 157 -7.47 -20.85 9.81
C ALA A 157 -8.98 -20.94 10.11
N LYS A 158 -9.75 -21.66 9.28
CA LYS A 158 -11.17 -21.89 9.53
C LYS A 158 -11.43 -22.64 10.85
N SER A 159 -10.61 -23.59 11.20
CA SER A 159 -10.74 -24.37 12.45
C SER A 159 -10.47 -23.51 13.67
N GLU A 160 -9.46 -22.63 13.60
CA GLU A 160 -9.10 -21.69 14.68
C GLU A 160 -10.19 -20.64 14.91
N GLU A 161 -10.73 -20.04 13.85
CA GLU A 161 -11.85 -19.09 13.93
C GLU A 161 -13.10 -19.74 14.56
N THR A 162 -13.40 -20.99 14.16
CA THR A 162 -14.54 -21.74 14.74
C THR A 162 -14.33 -22.07 16.19
N ALA A 163 -13.10 -22.36 16.61
CA ALA A 163 -12.77 -22.63 18.01
C ALA A 163 -12.83 -21.34 18.86
N ALA A 164 -12.39 -20.21 18.31
CA ALA A 164 -12.46 -18.91 18.97
C ALA A 164 -13.90 -18.44 19.17
N ALA A 165 -14.79 -18.66 18.22
CA ALA A 165 -16.21 -18.30 18.28
C ALA A 165 -17.04 -19.11 19.28
N LYS A 166 -16.52 -20.24 19.78
CA LYS A 166 -17.19 -21.11 20.77
C LYS A 166 -16.79 -20.83 22.22
N LYS A 167 -15.87 -19.91 22.45
CA LYS A 167 -15.44 -19.44 23.77
C LYS A 167 -16.19 -18.18 24.18
#